data_2a114e177c1d342a54330a95d63cfc41
#
_entry.id   2a114e177c1d342a54330a95d63cfc41
#
_cell.length_a   1.000
_cell.length_b   1.000
_cell.length_c   1.000
_cell.angle_alpha   90.00
_cell.angle_beta   90.00
_cell.angle_gamma   90.00
#
_symmetry.space_group_name_H-M   'P 1'
#
loop_
_entity.id
_entity.type
_entity.pdbx_description
1 polymer ?
#
loop_
_entity_poly.entity_id
_entity_poly.type
_entity_poly.pdbx_seq_one_letter_code
_entity_poly.pdbx_strand_id
1 'polypeptide(L)'
;EMCIRDSMEAYLENNGLTDEQIRLGLRRRTLANEIVPVFGGSAFKNKGVQSVLDGVIDYLPSPLDIKAIEGLTRENSKDIRLARDDAPFAALAFKIATDPYVGNLTFLRVYSGTLRSGMTMFNSVKNKKERIGRMVQMHANSREEVGEVLAGDIVAAIGLKDTSTGETLCEEKQFIVLESMDFPEPVISVAVEPKTKADQEKMSTALAKLSQEDPSFKVKTDNESCLLYTSDAADD
;
A
#
# COMPACT_ATOMS: atom_id res chain seq x y z
N GLU A 1 5.78 -6.92 -29.78
CA GLU A 1 6.16 -7.07 -31.21
C GLU A 1 5.05 -6.59 -32.17
N MET A 2 3.77 -6.96 -31.97
CA MET A 2 2.65 -6.55 -32.83
C MET A 2 2.47 -5.02 -32.88
N CYS A 3 2.59 -4.30 -31.74
CA CYS A 3 2.38 -2.85 -31.69
C CYS A 3 3.45 -2.03 -32.43
N ILE A 4 4.72 -2.47 -32.40
CA ILE A 4 5.81 -1.80 -33.14
C ILE A 4 5.61 -1.97 -34.64
N ARG A 5 5.17 -3.14 -35.04
CA ARG A 5 4.87 -3.47 -36.43
C ARG A 5 3.72 -2.62 -36.97
N ASP A 6 2.59 -2.58 -36.24
CA ASP A 6 1.38 -1.82 -36.61
C ASP A 6 1.69 -0.31 -36.68
N SER A 7 2.47 0.23 -35.73
CA SER A 7 2.88 1.63 -35.74
C SER A 7 3.85 1.94 -36.88
N MET A 8 4.73 0.99 -37.21
CA MET A 8 5.68 1.14 -38.31
C MET A 8 4.99 1.06 -39.69
N GLU A 9 4.03 0.17 -39.87
CA GLU A 9 3.18 0.08 -41.05
C GLU A 9 2.36 1.38 -41.23
N ALA A 10 1.68 1.86 -40.16
CA ALA A 10 0.95 3.11 -40.20
C ALA A 10 1.82 4.33 -40.52
N TYR A 11 3.05 4.36 -40.00
CA TYR A 11 4.00 5.42 -40.30
C TYR A 11 4.44 5.40 -41.77
N LEU A 12 4.69 4.21 -42.30
CA LEU A 12 5.13 4.04 -43.71
C LEU A 12 4.00 4.34 -44.70
N GLU A 13 2.74 3.98 -44.36
CA GLU A 13 1.57 4.22 -45.19
C GLU A 13 1.10 5.68 -45.20
N ASN A 14 1.10 6.31 -44.01
CA ASN A 14 0.48 7.64 -43.82
C ASN A 14 1.51 8.79 -43.65
N ASN A 15 2.81 8.52 -43.74
CA ASN A 15 3.89 9.47 -43.47
C ASN A 15 3.80 10.13 -42.06
N GLY A 16 3.20 9.47 -41.09
CA GLY A 16 3.09 9.98 -39.72
C GLY A 16 2.22 9.10 -38.84
N LEU A 17 2.31 9.34 -37.53
CA LEU A 17 1.47 8.70 -36.52
C LEU A 17 0.51 9.75 -35.93
N THR A 18 -0.70 9.31 -35.58
CA THR A 18 -1.63 10.14 -34.81
C THR A 18 -1.21 10.22 -33.34
N ASP A 19 -1.61 11.28 -32.64
CA ASP A 19 -1.34 11.44 -31.22
C ASP A 19 -1.86 10.27 -30.40
N GLU A 20 -3.00 9.70 -30.78
CA GLU A 20 -3.59 8.54 -30.12
C GLU A 20 -2.73 7.27 -30.29
N GLN A 21 -2.19 7.04 -31.50
CA GLN A 21 -1.27 5.92 -31.76
C GLN A 21 0.02 6.08 -30.96
N ILE A 22 0.55 7.30 -30.84
CA ILE A 22 1.74 7.59 -30.05
C ILE A 22 1.47 7.30 -28.57
N ARG A 23 0.36 7.81 -28.00
CA ARG A 23 -0.03 7.57 -26.60
C ARG A 23 -0.20 6.09 -26.31
N LEU A 24 -0.89 5.35 -27.17
CA LEU A 24 -1.10 3.92 -27.02
C LEU A 24 0.23 3.14 -27.08
N GLY A 25 1.12 3.52 -27.98
CA GLY A 25 2.45 2.92 -28.09
C GLY A 25 3.30 3.16 -26.83
N LEU A 26 3.32 4.41 -26.35
CA LEU A 26 4.01 4.76 -25.11
C LEU A 26 3.42 4.03 -23.90
N ARG A 27 2.08 3.99 -23.75
CA ARG A 27 1.42 3.24 -22.67
C ARG A 27 1.84 1.77 -22.65
N ARG A 28 1.76 1.08 -23.80
CA ARG A 28 2.11 -0.34 -23.88
C ARG A 28 3.55 -0.62 -23.47
N ARG A 29 4.48 0.22 -23.92
CA ARG A 29 5.90 0.08 -23.54
C ARG A 29 6.17 0.43 -22.09
N THR A 30 5.44 1.40 -21.53
CA THR A 30 5.52 1.74 -20.10
C THR A 30 5.00 0.59 -19.24
N LEU A 31 3.85 0.01 -19.59
CA LEU A 31 3.29 -1.15 -18.87
C LEU A 31 4.17 -2.41 -18.97
N ALA A 32 4.95 -2.52 -20.06
CA ALA A 32 5.95 -3.59 -20.23
C ALA A 32 7.28 -3.31 -19.50
N ASN A 33 7.41 -2.16 -18.81
CA ASN A 33 8.65 -1.70 -18.17
C ASN A 33 9.83 -1.52 -19.15
N GLU A 34 9.55 -1.25 -20.43
CA GLU A 34 10.59 -1.01 -21.44
C GLU A 34 11.05 0.45 -21.47
N ILE A 35 10.16 1.38 -21.10
CA ILE A 35 10.43 2.82 -21.05
C ILE A 35 9.84 3.45 -19.80
N VAL A 36 10.39 4.59 -19.40
CA VAL A 36 9.88 5.42 -18.30
C VAL A 36 9.55 6.81 -18.87
N PRO A 37 8.26 7.22 -18.90
CA PRO A 37 7.88 8.58 -19.29
C PRO A 37 8.40 9.61 -18.28
N VAL A 38 9.01 10.69 -18.77
CA VAL A 38 9.55 11.76 -17.95
C VAL A 38 8.86 13.08 -18.28
N PHE A 39 8.36 13.78 -17.27
CA PHE A 39 7.68 15.06 -17.39
C PHE A 39 8.47 16.15 -16.68
N GLY A 40 8.56 17.32 -17.32
CA GLY A 40 9.18 18.50 -16.73
C GLY A 40 8.12 19.53 -16.32
N GLY A 41 8.32 20.15 -15.16
CA GLY A 41 7.39 21.17 -14.68
C GLY A 41 7.89 21.94 -13.48
N SER A 42 7.07 22.88 -12.98
CA SER A 42 7.31 23.63 -11.76
C SER A 42 6.04 23.70 -10.93
N ALA A 43 5.97 22.93 -9.86
CA ALA A 43 4.81 22.86 -8.96
C ALA A 43 4.50 24.24 -8.34
N PHE A 44 5.50 24.95 -7.84
CA PHE A 44 5.33 26.31 -7.28
C PHE A 44 4.75 27.33 -8.26
N LYS A 45 5.04 27.18 -9.55
CA LYS A 45 4.53 28.06 -10.60
C LYS A 45 3.26 27.52 -11.27
N ASN A 46 2.75 26.39 -10.79
CA ASN A 46 1.61 25.66 -11.37
C ASN A 46 1.75 25.43 -12.88
N LYS A 47 2.98 25.05 -13.32
CA LYS A 47 3.27 24.74 -14.73
C LYS A 47 3.57 23.26 -14.89
N GLY A 48 2.92 22.62 -15.85
CA GLY A 48 3.10 21.20 -16.16
C GLY A 48 2.40 20.24 -15.21
N VAL A 49 1.67 20.72 -14.18
CA VAL A 49 0.99 19.86 -13.20
C VAL A 49 -0.12 19.04 -13.86
N GLN A 50 -0.94 19.68 -14.72
CA GLN A 50 -2.00 18.96 -15.45
C GLN A 50 -1.42 17.89 -16.37
N SER A 51 -0.34 18.20 -17.09
CA SER A 51 0.32 17.21 -17.96
C SER A 51 0.87 16.00 -17.20
N VAL A 52 1.33 16.20 -15.96
CA VAL A 52 1.73 15.08 -15.09
C VAL A 52 0.52 14.23 -14.67
N LEU A 53 -0.60 14.87 -14.30
CA LEU A 53 -1.83 14.17 -13.96
C LEU A 53 -2.40 13.40 -15.15
N ASP A 54 -2.41 14.01 -16.34
CA ASP A 54 -2.80 13.33 -17.57
C ASP A 54 -1.87 12.16 -17.86
N GLY A 55 -0.56 12.33 -17.66
CA GLY A 55 0.43 11.27 -17.82
C GLY A 55 0.24 10.11 -16.84
N VAL A 56 -0.23 10.37 -15.62
CA VAL A 56 -0.60 9.30 -14.66
C VAL A 56 -1.77 8.47 -15.22
N ILE A 57 -2.80 9.13 -15.78
CA ILE A 57 -3.96 8.46 -16.36
C ILE A 57 -3.56 7.68 -17.63
N ASP A 58 -2.77 8.31 -18.48
CA ASP A 58 -2.41 7.74 -19.79
C ASP A 58 -1.42 6.59 -19.69
N TYR A 59 -0.47 6.60 -18.74
CA TYR A 59 0.69 5.71 -18.77
C TYR A 59 0.81 4.77 -17.57
N LEU A 60 0.25 5.09 -16.40
CA LEU A 60 0.33 4.18 -15.27
C LEU A 60 -0.71 3.04 -15.36
N PRO A 61 -0.36 1.84 -14.84
CA PRO A 61 -1.28 0.71 -14.85
C PRO A 61 -2.48 0.93 -13.93
N SER A 62 -3.66 0.59 -14.41
CA SER A 62 -4.83 0.39 -13.57
C SER A 62 -4.79 -1.00 -12.91
N PRO A 63 -5.60 -1.27 -11.87
CA PRO A 63 -5.72 -2.62 -11.31
C PRO A 63 -6.08 -3.70 -12.32
N LEU A 64 -6.74 -3.34 -13.43
CA LEU A 64 -7.13 -4.25 -14.51
C LEU A 64 -6.01 -4.51 -15.52
N ASP A 65 -5.02 -3.63 -15.61
CA ASP A 65 -3.87 -3.80 -16.50
C ASP A 65 -2.83 -4.76 -15.89
N ILE A 66 -2.88 -4.98 -14.57
CA ILE A 66 -1.95 -5.84 -13.84
C ILE A 66 -2.48 -7.28 -13.85
N LYS A 67 -1.57 -8.24 -14.04
CA LYS A 67 -1.89 -9.65 -13.88
C LYS A 67 -2.39 -9.93 -12.47
N ALA A 68 -3.16 -11.03 -12.32
CA ALA A 68 -3.61 -11.51 -11.02
C ALA A 68 -2.47 -11.53 -9.98
N ILE A 69 -2.78 -11.13 -8.75
CA ILE A 69 -1.80 -11.18 -7.66
C ILE A 69 -1.65 -12.62 -7.16
N GLU A 70 -0.40 -13.04 -6.98
CA GLU A 70 -0.09 -14.35 -6.41
C GLU A 70 -0.07 -14.28 -4.88
N GLY A 71 -0.46 -15.36 -4.24
CA GLY A 71 -0.37 -15.54 -2.80
C GLY A 71 -0.22 -17.01 -2.44
N LEU A 72 -0.07 -17.29 -1.15
CA LEU A 72 0.10 -18.64 -0.62
C LEU A 72 -1.16 -19.06 0.15
N THR A 73 -1.61 -20.28 -0.11
CA THR A 73 -2.68 -20.92 0.68
C THR A 73 -2.15 -21.48 2.01
N ARG A 74 -3.03 -22.00 2.85
CA ARG A 74 -2.61 -22.67 4.11
C ARG A 74 -1.67 -23.86 3.87
N GLU A 75 -1.73 -24.47 2.69
CA GLU A 75 -0.90 -25.62 2.30
C GLU A 75 0.40 -25.19 1.60
N ASN A 76 0.75 -23.91 1.66
CA ASN A 76 1.89 -23.33 0.93
C ASN A 76 1.82 -23.54 -0.59
N SER A 77 0.66 -23.78 -1.15
CA SER A 77 0.45 -23.81 -2.59
C SER A 77 0.18 -22.40 -3.10
N LYS A 78 0.64 -22.11 -4.32
CA LYS A 78 0.34 -20.85 -4.98
C LYS A 78 -1.14 -20.78 -5.36
N ASP A 79 -1.77 -19.66 -5.05
CA ASP A 79 -3.11 -19.28 -5.48
C ASP A 79 -3.08 -17.85 -6.03
N ILE A 80 -4.04 -17.50 -6.84
CA ILE A 80 -4.11 -16.19 -7.49
C ILE A 80 -5.41 -15.48 -7.16
N ARG A 81 -5.35 -14.15 -7.07
CA ARG A 81 -6.52 -13.28 -6.93
C ARG A 81 -6.59 -12.33 -8.10
N LEU A 82 -7.74 -12.34 -8.77
CA LEU A 82 -8.05 -11.40 -9.84
C LEU A 82 -8.66 -10.12 -9.23
N ALA A 83 -8.36 -8.98 -9.80
CA ALA A 83 -8.95 -7.70 -9.42
C ALA A 83 -10.42 -7.62 -9.90
N ARG A 84 -11.32 -8.31 -9.18
CA ARG A 84 -12.75 -8.40 -9.46
C ARG A 84 -13.54 -8.26 -8.16
N ASP A 85 -14.65 -7.54 -8.20
CA ASP A 85 -15.48 -7.27 -7.04
C ASP A 85 -16.26 -8.50 -6.55
N ASP A 86 -16.54 -9.44 -7.45
CA ASP A 86 -17.24 -10.70 -7.18
C ASP A 86 -16.29 -11.85 -6.75
N ALA A 87 -14.99 -11.60 -6.71
CA ALA A 87 -13.99 -12.57 -6.27
C ALA A 87 -13.92 -12.63 -4.72
N PRO A 88 -13.35 -13.70 -4.14
CA PRO A 88 -13.11 -13.76 -2.69
C PRO A 88 -12.26 -12.59 -2.23
N PHE A 89 -12.65 -11.98 -1.10
CA PHE A 89 -11.97 -10.81 -0.58
C PHE A 89 -10.52 -11.10 -0.18
N ALA A 90 -9.62 -10.23 -0.62
CA ALA A 90 -8.25 -10.18 -0.15
C ALA A 90 -7.71 -8.74 -0.21
N ALA A 91 -7.11 -8.30 0.89
CA ALA A 91 -6.49 -6.97 1.02
C ALA A 91 -5.17 -7.06 1.78
N LEU A 92 -4.28 -6.12 1.50
CA LEU A 92 -3.01 -5.95 2.21
C LEU A 92 -3.06 -4.70 3.07
N ALA A 93 -2.73 -4.84 4.35
CA ALA A 93 -2.48 -3.73 5.24
C ALA A 93 -1.05 -3.22 4.99
N PHE A 94 -0.91 -2.16 4.19
CA PHE A 94 0.42 -1.70 3.75
C PHE A 94 0.99 -0.57 4.59
N LYS A 95 0.16 0.09 5.41
CA LYS A 95 0.58 1.18 6.29
C LYS A 95 -0.35 1.30 7.49
N ILE A 96 0.21 1.59 8.66
CA ILE A 96 -0.52 2.01 9.84
C ILE A 96 -0.10 3.44 10.17
N ALA A 97 -1.04 4.28 10.52
CA ALA A 97 -0.79 5.63 11.01
C ALA A 97 -1.62 5.89 12.26
N THR A 98 -1.05 6.57 13.23
CA THR A 98 -1.77 6.97 14.44
C THR A 98 -2.36 8.36 14.26
N ASP A 99 -3.67 8.45 14.41
CA ASP A 99 -4.40 9.71 14.36
C ASP A 99 -4.80 10.14 15.78
N PRO A 100 -4.61 11.42 16.16
CA PRO A 100 -4.93 11.90 17.50
C PRO A 100 -6.41 11.78 17.90
N TYR A 101 -7.33 11.74 16.89
CA TYR A 101 -8.78 11.80 17.13
C TYR A 101 -9.47 10.44 17.00
N VAL A 102 -8.99 9.60 16.08
CA VAL A 102 -9.64 8.31 15.77
C VAL A 102 -8.80 7.10 16.14
N GLY A 103 -7.58 7.30 16.60
CA GLY A 103 -6.65 6.24 16.94
C GLY A 103 -5.95 5.66 15.71
N ASN A 104 -5.74 4.35 15.66
CA ASN A 104 -5.02 3.71 14.57
C ASN A 104 -5.86 3.68 13.29
N LEU A 105 -5.27 4.18 12.22
CA LEU A 105 -5.74 4.11 10.84
C LEU A 105 -4.92 3.03 10.13
N THR A 106 -5.54 1.94 9.74
CA THR A 106 -4.89 0.89 8.94
C THR A 106 -5.24 1.08 7.47
N PHE A 107 -4.26 1.44 6.66
CA PHE A 107 -4.44 1.61 5.22
C PHE A 107 -4.41 0.25 4.54
N LEU A 108 -5.51 -0.05 3.88
CA LEU A 108 -5.74 -1.30 3.17
C LEU A 108 -5.78 -1.04 1.67
N ARG A 109 -5.05 -1.85 0.90
CA ARG A 109 -5.26 -1.99 -0.54
C ARG A 109 -6.08 -3.25 -0.79
N VAL A 110 -7.26 -3.08 -1.36
CA VAL A 110 -8.13 -4.19 -1.75
C VAL A 110 -7.63 -4.74 -3.10
N TYR A 111 -7.25 -6.00 -3.14
CA TYR A 111 -6.79 -6.67 -4.36
C TYR A 111 -7.90 -7.45 -5.05
N SER A 112 -8.84 -7.99 -4.29
CA SER A 112 -9.99 -8.73 -4.81
C SER A 112 -11.17 -8.65 -3.86
N GLY A 113 -12.36 -8.83 -4.40
CA GLY A 113 -13.61 -8.81 -3.65
C GLY A 113 -14.02 -7.42 -3.20
N THR A 114 -15.03 -7.36 -2.36
CA THR A 114 -15.63 -6.13 -1.85
C THR A 114 -15.53 -6.08 -0.34
N LEU A 115 -15.18 -4.93 0.21
CA LEU A 115 -15.10 -4.68 1.64
C LEU A 115 -16.22 -3.75 2.08
N ARG A 116 -16.95 -4.13 3.15
CA ARG A 116 -18.03 -3.31 3.73
C ARG A 116 -17.78 -2.98 5.18
N SER A 117 -18.21 -1.80 5.58
CA SER A 117 -18.17 -1.37 6.98
C SER A 117 -18.92 -2.38 7.88
N GLY A 118 -18.31 -2.73 9.02
CA GLY A 118 -18.84 -3.73 9.95
C GLY A 118 -18.53 -5.19 9.61
N MET A 119 -17.92 -5.47 8.48
CA MET A 119 -17.52 -6.82 8.07
C MET A 119 -16.45 -7.40 8.99
N THR A 120 -16.49 -8.73 9.18
CA THR A 120 -15.45 -9.46 9.91
C THR A 120 -14.52 -10.13 8.92
N MET A 121 -13.25 -9.82 9.01
CA MET A 121 -12.17 -10.34 8.18
C MET A 121 -11.30 -11.29 8.97
N PHE A 122 -10.55 -12.10 8.27
CA PHE A 122 -9.57 -13.00 8.83
C PHE A 122 -8.16 -12.52 8.52
N ASN A 123 -7.37 -12.24 9.56
CA ASN A 123 -5.95 -11.94 9.42
C ASN A 123 -5.21 -13.25 9.21
N SER A 124 -4.70 -13.47 8.01
CA SER A 124 -4.10 -14.75 7.61
C SER A 124 -2.72 -14.98 8.25
N VAL A 125 -2.01 -13.93 8.63
CA VAL A 125 -0.70 -14.03 9.28
C VAL A 125 -0.84 -14.37 10.75
N LYS A 126 -1.70 -13.67 11.49
CA LYS A 126 -1.93 -13.88 12.92
C LYS A 126 -2.98 -14.96 13.23
N ASN A 127 -3.68 -15.47 12.22
CA ASN A 127 -4.78 -16.44 12.37
C ASN A 127 -5.89 -15.96 13.33
N LYS A 128 -6.27 -14.67 13.21
CA LYS A 128 -7.28 -14.04 14.05
C LYS A 128 -8.37 -13.40 13.22
N LYS A 129 -9.58 -13.34 13.77
CA LYS A 129 -10.69 -12.58 13.18
C LYS A 129 -10.68 -11.16 13.72
N GLU A 130 -10.80 -10.21 12.83
CA GLU A 130 -10.94 -8.80 13.15
C GLU A 130 -12.17 -8.20 12.47
N ARG A 131 -12.83 -7.31 13.18
CA ARG A 131 -13.98 -6.58 12.65
C ARG A 131 -13.56 -5.18 12.26
N ILE A 132 -13.85 -4.83 11.02
CA ILE A 132 -13.70 -3.45 10.54
C ILE A 132 -14.82 -2.61 11.13
N GLY A 133 -14.45 -1.53 11.80
CA GLY A 133 -15.40 -0.58 12.33
C GLY A 133 -15.91 0.34 11.21
N ARG A 134 -15.29 1.50 11.06
CA ARG A 134 -15.56 2.46 10.00
C ARG A 134 -14.44 2.42 8.95
N MET A 135 -14.78 2.83 7.74
CA MET A 135 -13.82 3.00 6.66
C MET A 135 -13.87 4.45 6.20
N VAL A 136 -12.70 5.03 5.94
CA VAL A 136 -12.59 6.40 5.46
C VAL A 136 -11.64 6.47 4.27
N GLN A 137 -12.03 7.23 3.27
CA GLN A 137 -11.16 7.63 2.18
C GLN A 137 -10.46 8.93 2.57
N MET A 138 -9.14 8.95 2.41
CA MET A 138 -8.32 10.09 2.81
C MET A 138 -8.04 10.99 1.61
N HIS A 139 -8.32 12.29 1.78
CA HIS A 139 -7.98 13.34 0.82
C HIS A 139 -7.11 14.37 1.55
N ALA A 140 -5.80 14.22 1.50
CA ALA A 140 -4.87 14.98 2.33
C ALA A 140 -5.25 14.88 3.83
N ASN A 141 -5.69 15.98 4.44
CA ASN A 141 -6.15 16.01 5.84
C ASN A 141 -7.67 15.80 6.02
N SER A 142 -8.41 15.70 4.92
CA SER A 142 -9.86 15.46 4.95
C SER A 142 -10.15 13.97 4.94
N ARG A 143 -11.25 13.59 5.60
CA ARG A 143 -11.72 12.21 5.70
C ARG A 143 -13.14 12.14 5.21
N GLU A 144 -13.40 11.23 4.30
CA GLU A 144 -14.74 10.94 3.81
C GLU A 144 -15.11 9.51 4.22
N GLU A 145 -16.22 9.35 4.91
CA GLU A 145 -16.67 8.02 5.34
C GLU A 145 -17.27 7.26 4.16
N VAL A 146 -16.77 6.03 3.95
CA VAL A 146 -17.22 5.16 2.87
C VAL A 146 -17.81 3.87 3.45
N GLY A 147 -18.95 3.46 2.91
CA GLY A 147 -19.65 2.24 3.35
C GLY A 147 -19.14 0.97 2.68
N GLU A 148 -18.65 1.09 1.46
CA GLU A 148 -18.21 -0.01 0.60
C GLU A 148 -16.96 0.40 -0.21
N VAL A 149 -16.07 -0.56 -0.42
CA VAL A 149 -14.81 -0.40 -1.15
C VAL A 149 -14.62 -1.59 -2.08
N LEU A 150 -14.21 -1.34 -3.31
CA LEU A 150 -14.11 -2.33 -4.39
C LEU A 150 -12.65 -2.79 -4.62
N ALA A 151 -12.49 -3.80 -5.47
CA ALA A 151 -11.19 -4.29 -5.87
C ALA A 151 -10.36 -3.20 -6.58
N GLY A 152 -9.14 -2.96 -6.11
CA GLY A 152 -8.24 -1.92 -6.60
C GLY A 152 -8.22 -0.64 -5.78
N ASP A 153 -9.19 -0.43 -4.89
CA ASP A 153 -9.28 0.74 -4.05
C ASP A 153 -8.29 0.71 -2.88
N ILE A 154 -8.01 1.90 -2.37
CA ILE A 154 -7.25 2.11 -1.13
C ILE A 154 -8.16 2.82 -0.13
N VAL A 155 -8.23 2.28 1.08
CA VAL A 155 -9.08 2.80 2.17
C VAL A 155 -8.34 2.75 3.50
N ALA A 156 -8.65 3.66 4.41
CA ALA A 156 -8.20 3.59 5.79
C ALA A 156 -9.31 2.96 6.67
N ALA A 157 -9.01 1.81 7.26
CA ALA A 157 -9.88 1.12 8.19
C ALA A 157 -9.61 1.58 9.63
N ILE A 158 -10.68 1.82 10.38
CA ILE A 158 -10.64 2.21 11.79
C ILE A 158 -11.15 1.03 12.62
N GLY A 159 -10.45 0.74 13.71
CA GLY A 159 -10.89 -0.26 14.69
C GLY A 159 -10.20 -1.62 14.57
N LEU A 160 -9.26 -1.80 13.66
CA LEU A 160 -8.37 -2.95 13.65
C LEU A 160 -7.38 -2.84 14.81
N LYS A 161 -7.27 -3.90 15.61
CA LYS A 161 -6.46 -3.89 16.85
C LYS A 161 -5.20 -4.71 16.74
N ASP A 162 -5.30 -5.81 16.05
CA ASP A 162 -4.23 -6.81 15.96
C ASP A 162 -3.46 -6.74 14.62
N THR A 163 -4.03 -6.10 13.58
CA THR A 163 -3.39 -6.01 12.26
C THR A 163 -2.17 -5.12 12.29
N SER A 164 -1.07 -5.59 11.73
CA SER A 164 0.20 -4.86 11.56
C SER A 164 0.48 -4.60 10.06
N THR A 165 1.43 -3.72 9.78
CA THR A 165 1.87 -3.44 8.41
C THR A 165 2.45 -4.70 7.77
N GLY A 166 2.08 -4.97 6.51
CA GLY A 166 2.50 -6.15 5.76
C GLY A 166 1.58 -7.36 5.91
N GLU A 167 0.52 -7.28 6.73
CA GLU A 167 -0.37 -8.41 6.97
C GLU A 167 -1.55 -8.44 5.98
N THR A 168 -1.97 -9.65 5.63
CA THR A 168 -3.08 -9.90 4.71
C THR A 168 -4.37 -10.13 5.47
N LEU A 169 -5.42 -9.44 5.03
CA LEU A 169 -6.80 -9.65 5.45
C LEU A 169 -7.57 -10.35 4.33
N CYS A 170 -8.22 -11.46 4.63
CA CYS A 170 -8.98 -12.25 3.65
C CYS A 170 -10.27 -12.83 4.24
N GLU A 171 -11.03 -13.54 3.43
CA GLU A 171 -12.11 -14.39 3.91
C GLU A 171 -11.53 -15.68 4.52
N GLU A 172 -12.05 -16.09 5.67
CA GLU A 172 -11.57 -17.29 6.38
C GLU A 172 -11.66 -18.57 5.55
N LYS A 173 -12.70 -18.71 4.72
CA LYS A 173 -12.93 -19.87 3.87
C LYS A 173 -12.05 -19.87 2.61
N GLN A 174 -11.59 -18.74 2.20
CA GLN A 174 -10.76 -18.49 1.01
C GLN A 174 -9.41 -17.91 1.43
N PHE A 175 -8.75 -18.63 2.33
CA PHE A 175 -7.50 -18.22 2.93
C PHE A 175 -6.41 -17.99 1.88
N ILE A 176 -5.77 -16.83 1.98
CA ILE A 176 -4.58 -16.47 1.20
C ILE A 176 -3.68 -15.58 2.04
N VAL A 177 -2.38 -15.74 1.87
CA VAL A 177 -1.35 -14.79 2.31
C VAL A 177 -0.79 -14.17 1.05
N LEU A 178 -1.01 -12.88 0.87
CA LEU A 178 -0.41 -12.11 -0.21
C LEU A 178 1.08 -11.93 0.09
N GLU A 179 1.82 -11.40 -0.88
CA GLU A 179 3.25 -11.14 -0.72
C GLU A 179 3.52 -10.37 0.58
N SER A 180 4.40 -10.92 1.42
CA SER A 180 4.85 -10.24 2.64
C SER A 180 5.88 -9.18 2.27
N MET A 181 5.77 -8.00 2.91
CA MET A 181 6.80 -6.97 2.77
C MET A 181 8.00 -7.36 3.65
N ASP A 182 9.18 -7.42 3.05
CA ASP A 182 10.44 -7.58 3.78
C ASP A 182 10.94 -6.20 4.21
N PHE A 183 11.05 -6.02 5.53
CA PHE A 183 11.58 -4.79 6.09
C PHE A 183 13.07 -4.97 6.41
N PRO A 184 13.93 -4.01 6.04
CA PRO A 184 15.34 -4.09 6.35
C PRO A 184 15.56 -4.07 7.86
N GLU A 185 16.58 -4.81 8.33
CA GLU A 185 16.95 -4.76 9.74
C GLU A 185 17.67 -3.44 10.04
N PRO A 186 17.31 -2.77 11.15
CA PRO A 186 17.95 -1.52 11.53
C PRO A 186 19.41 -1.73 11.87
N VAL A 187 20.27 -0.85 11.35
CA VAL A 187 21.74 -0.91 11.53
C VAL A 187 22.26 0.05 12.62
N ILE A 188 21.49 1.07 12.97
CA ILE A 188 21.84 2.06 13.99
C ILE A 188 20.83 1.98 15.13
N SER A 189 21.33 2.05 16.36
CA SER A 189 20.49 2.12 17.55
C SER A 189 20.90 3.30 18.43
N VAL A 190 19.92 3.97 19.01
CA VAL A 190 20.10 5.13 19.88
C VAL A 190 19.52 4.82 21.26
N ALA A 191 20.27 5.07 22.30
CA ALA A 191 19.79 4.98 23.67
C ALA A 191 18.89 6.18 24.01
N VAL A 192 17.72 5.91 24.57
CA VAL A 192 16.73 6.94 24.93
C VAL A 192 16.41 6.83 26.40
N GLU A 193 16.54 7.95 27.11
CA GLU A 193 16.20 8.07 28.53
C GLU A 193 15.11 9.14 28.77
N PRO A 194 14.11 8.86 29.62
CA PRO A 194 13.14 9.87 30.01
C PRO A 194 13.78 10.86 31.00
N LYS A 195 13.46 12.15 30.86
CA LYS A 195 13.95 13.18 31.79
C LYS A 195 13.30 13.09 33.18
N THR A 196 12.09 12.62 33.24
CA THR A 196 11.33 12.46 34.49
C THR A 196 10.59 11.12 34.52
N LYS A 197 10.21 10.65 35.73
CA LYS A 197 9.39 9.43 35.86
C LYS A 197 8.02 9.56 35.18
N ALA A 198 7.42 10.76 35.16
CA ALA A 198 6.16 11.00 34.44
C ALA A 198 6.29 10.92 32.92
N ASP A 199 7.47 11.18 32.37
CA ASP A 199 7.72 11.07 30.95
C ASP A 199 8.00 9.62 30.53
N GLN A 200 8.33 8.72 31.44
CA GLN A 200 8.59 7.32 31.16
C GLN A 200 7.37 6.60 30.55
N GLU A 201 6.18 6.80 31.13
CA GLU A 201 4.94 6.21 30.61
C GLU A 201 4.57 6.78 29.24
N LYS A 202 4.74 8.10 29.06
CA LYS A 202 4.50 8.76 27.78
C LYS A 202 5.46 8.26 26.70
N MET A 203 6.73 8.13 27.05
CA MET A 203 7.77 7.60 26.16
C MET A 203 7.46 6.17 25.74
N SER A 204 7.16 5.29 26.68
CA SER A 204 6.81 3.90 26.40
C SER A 204 5.61 3.79 25.46
N THR A 205 4.58 4.62 25.71
CA THR A 205 3.40 4.68 24.84
C THR A 205 3.74 5.19 23.44
N ALA A 206 4.58 6.22 23.33
CA ALA A 206 5.00 6.79 22.05
C ALA A 206 5.85 5.79 21.24
N LEU A 207 6.80 5.12 21.88
CA LEU A 207 7.65 4.10 21.24
C LEU A 207 6.84 2.90 20.79
N ALA A 208 5.85 2.46 21.58
CA ALA A 208 4.94 1.39 21.17
C ALA A 208 4.13 1.76 19.92
N LYS A 209 3.67 3.02 19.81
CA LYS A 209 2.96 3.51 18.62
C LYS A 209 3.88 3.56 17.40
N LEU A 210 5.08 4.11 17.54
CA LEU A 210 6.06 4.15 16.45
C LEU A 210 6.38 2.74 15.93
N SER A 211 6.59 1.77 16.83
CA SER A 211 6.82 0.38 16.45
C SER A 211 5.63 -0.30 15.77
N GLN A 212 4.40 0.22 15.95
CA GLN A 212 3.22 -0.25 15.19
C GLN A 212 3.12 0.40 13.82
N GLU A 213 3.54 1.66 13.69
CA GLU A 213 3.52 2.41 12.43
C GLU A 213 4.62 1.94 11.49
N ASP A 214 5.81 1.72 12.03
CA ASP A 214 7.00 1.35 11.28
C ASP A 214 7.57 -0.01 11.76
N PRO A 215 7.44 -1.07 10.94
CA PRO A 215 7.98 -2.39 11.28
C PRO A 215 9.51 -2.45 11.33
N SER A 216 10.22 -1.49 10.71
CA SER A 216 11.69 -1.39 10.81
C SER A 216 12.11 -0.81 12.15
N PHE A 217 11.23 -0.03 12.81
CA PHE A 217 11.52 0.58 14.11
C PHE A 217 11.41 -0.45 15.23
N LYS A 218 12.56 -0.82 15.81
CA LYS A 218 12.63 -1.80 16.90
C LYS A 218 13.01 -1.13 18.21
N VAL A 219 12.36 -1.55 19.29
CA VAL A 219 12.65 -1.09 20.66
C VAL A 219 13.17 -2.29 21.46
N LYS A 220 14.39 -2.17 22.01
CA LYS A 220 15.00 -3.18 22.88
C LYS A 220 15.33 -2.55 24.23
N THR A 221 15.09 -3.29 25.31
CA THR A 221 15.58 -2.94 26.64
C THR A 221 16.87 -3.71 26.87
N ASP A 222 17.94 -3.01 27.20
CA ASP A 222 19.18 -3.63 27.64
C ASP A 222 19.05 -4.10 29.09
N ASN A 223 19.32 -5.37 29.32
CA ASN A 223 19.18 -5.98 30.64
C ASN A 223 20.27 -5.55 31.65
N GLU A 224 21.40 -5.05 31.17
CA GLU A 224 22.51 -4.62 32.03
C GLU A 224 22.37 -3.16 32.45
N SER A 225 22.08 -2.28 31.51
CA SER A 225 21.95 -0.83 31.75
C SER A 225 20.53 -0.38 32.06
N CYS A 226 19.52 -1.24 31.82
CA CYS A 226 18.09 -0.91 31.86
C CYS A 226 17.68 0.25 30.93
N LEU A 227 18.52 0.59 29.95
CA LEU A 227 18.25 1.60 28.95
C LEU A 227 17.36 1.07 27.83
N LEU A 228 16.52 1.94 27.27
CA LEU A 228 15.77 1.64 26.05
C LEU A 228 16.62 2.06 24.85
N TYR A 229 16.83 1.11 23.95
CA TYR A 229 17.47 1.36 22.67
C TYR A 229 16.39 1.32 21.58
N THR A 230 16.36 2.37 20.78
CA THR A 230 15.54 2.45 19.58
C THR A 230 16.43 2.31 18.36
N SER A 231 15.98 1.58 17.37
CA SER A 231 16.69 1.43 16.10
C SER A 231 15.70 1.58 14.95
N ASP A 232 16.12 2.29 13.92
CA ASP A 232 15.39 2.53 12.70
C ASP A 232 16.27 2.16 11.51
N ALA A 233 15.69 1.70 10.41
CA ALA A 233 16.41 1.61 9.15
C ALA A 233 16.69 3.04 8.71
N ALA A 234 17.96 3.42 8.63
CA ALA A 234 18.31 4.74 8.14
C ALA A 234 17.74 4.91 6.72
N ASP A 235 17.01 6.01 6.53
CA ASP A 235 16.66 6.47 5.19
C ASP A 235 17.99 6.81 4.47
N ASP A 236 18.39 5.99 3.49
CA ASP A 236 19.46 6.26 2.53
C ASP A 236 18.95 7.18 1.39
#